data_3d99b5c64e181b894b94dd3ef767c2d4
#
_entry.id   3d99b5c64e181b894b94dd3ef767c2d4
#
_cell.length_a   1.000
_cell.length_b   1.000
_cell.length_c   1.000
_cell.angle_alpha   90.00
_cell.angle_beta   90.00
_cell.angle_gamma   90.00
#
_symmetry.space_group_name_H-M   'P 1'
#
loop_
_entity.id
_entity.type
_entity.pdbx_description
1 polymer ?
#
loop_
_entity_poly.entity_id
_entity_poly.type
_entity_poly.pdbx_seq_one_letter_code
_entity_poly.pdbx_strand_id
1 'polypeptide(L)'
;MFSFKSELAICKLLLTTKYQILNTDPMLILTSAAEVTAVSKEARHAGKRVGFVPTMGALHDGHLSLVRTARAQADVVITSVFVNPTQFGPTEDFSKYPRDAEKDSAMLAAEKCDYLFLPSVEEMYPPGATTWVNVEGLSEKLDGRSRPGHFRGVTTVVAKLFNIVQPDFAFFGQKDAAQVAIVNKMVHDLNFDVRIVVCPIIREADGLAMSSRNAYLNPDQRKQALVLYRALMRVQTLADRGESNSARLKIAGEQVIAEEAAVKPDYFEIVNRESLDHVADISGGALVAVAAYVGSTRLIDNIVLTGKGNASAPR
;
A
#
# COMPACT_ATOMS: atom_id res chain seq x y z
N MET A 1 -24.44 10.81 44.07
CA MET A 1 -24.49 9.60 43.25
C MET A 1 -25.26 9.94 41.96
N PHE A 2 -24.62 10.72 41.07
CA PHE A 2 -25.18 11.13 39.78
C PHE A 2 -24.83 10.09 38.76
N SER A 3 -25.85 9.62 38.07
CA SER A 3 -25.92 8.38 37.31
C SER A 3 -25.07 8.39 36.05
N PHE A 4 -24.14 7.44 35.95
CA PHE A 4 -23.38 7.05 34.75
C PHE A 4 -24.26 6.80 33.50
N LYS A 5 -25.56 6.68 33.68
CA LYS A 5 -26.55 6.50 32.58
C LYS A 5 -26.88 7.78 31.82
N SER A 6 -26.67 8.97 32.41
CA SER A 6 -26.98 10.24 31.75
C SER A 6 -25.87 10.68 30.80
N GLU A 7 -24.61 10.39 31.08
CA GLU A 7 -23.48 10.72 30.17
C GLU A 7 -23.45 9.82 28.94
N LEU A 8 -23.81 8.54 29.11
CA LEU A 8 -23.95 7.61 27.97
C LEU A 8 -25.12 7.99 27.03
N ALA A 9 -26.20 8.54 27.60
CA ALA A 9 -27.34 9.00 26.81
C ALA A 9 -27.05 10.28 26.04
N ILE A 10 -26.28 11.21 26.65
CA ILE A 10 -25.87 12.46 26.00
C ILE A 10 -24.84 12.19 24.90
N CYS A 11 -23.91 11.28 25.14
CA CYS A 11 -22.95 10.84 24.14
C CYS A 11 -23.64 10.12 22.96
N LYS A 12 -24.63 9.27 23.23
CA LYS A 12 -25.49 8.66 22.19
C LYS A 12 -26.31 9.70 21.44
N LEU A 13 -26.88 10.69 22.11
CA LEU A 13 -27.70 11.71 21.47
C LEU A 13 -26.86 12.67 20.57
N LEU A 14 -25.64 13.00 21.01
CA LEU A 14 -24.72 13.81 20.22
C LEU A 14 -24.14 13.05 19.00
N LEU A 15 -23.93 11.74 19.12
CA LEU A 15 -23.51 10.89 18.01
C LEU A 15 -24.64 10.62 17.02
N THR A 16 -25.87 10.34 17.51
CA THR A 16 -27.02 10.06 16.61
C THR A 16 -27.53 11.28 15.85
N THR A 17 -27.35 12.50 16.35
CA THR A 17 -27.74 13.71 15.63
C THR A 17 -26.70 14.14 14.60
N LYS A 18 -25.48 13.64 14.68
CA LYS A 18 -24.37 14.04 13.79
C LYS A 18 -24.09 13.04 12.66
N TYR A 19 -24.62 11.81 12.75
CA TYR A 19 -24.26 10.72 11.82
C TYR A 19 -25.49 9.90 11.38
N GLN A 20 -26.49 10.56 10.73
CA GLN A 20 -27.50 9.81 9.97
C GLN A 20 -26.87 9.34 8.65
N ILE A 21 -26.64 8.03 8.53
CA ILE A 21 -26.09 7.39 7.34
C ILE A 21 -27.17 7.35 6.25
N LEU A 22 -27.21 8.36 5.42
CA LEU A 22 -27.88 8.33 4.11
C LEU A 22 -26.80 8.44 3.03
N ASN A 23 -26.90 7.67 1.98
CA ASN A 23 -25.94 7.52 0.86
C ASN A 23 -25.64 8.82 0.05
N THR A 24 -25.82 10.00 0.63
CA THR A 24 -25.58 11.31 0.02
C THR A 24 -24.79 12.26 0.91
N ASP A 25 -24.31 11.80 2.09
CA ASP A 25 -23.57 12.65 3.02
C ASP A 25 -22.12 12.87 2.54
N PRO A 26 -21.58 14.10 2.74
CA PRO A 26 -20.19 14.41 2.40
C PRO A 26 -19.25 13.53 3.22
N MET A 27 -18.11 13.12 2.63
CA MET A 27 -17.03 12.42 3.33
C MET A 27 -16.66 13.14 4.64
N LEU A 28 -16.60 12.40 5.75
CA LEU A 28 -16.21 12.98 7.05
C LEU A 28 -14.71 12.78 7.29
N ILE A 29 -14.07 13.85 7.78
CA ILE A 29 -12.66 13.81 8.19
C ILE A 29 -12.61 13.56 9.71
N LEU A 30 -11.89 12.49 10.09
CA LEU A 30 -11.67 12.04 11.46
C LEU A 30 -10.18 12.20 11.79
N THR A 31 -9.87 12.72 12.96
CA THR A 31 -8.48 13.00 13.34
C THR A 31 -7.99 12.15 14.51
N SER A 32 -8.89 11.53 15.26
CA SER A 32 -8.53 10.66 16.37
C SER A 32 -8.83 9.19 16.09
N ALA A 33 -8.03 8.31 16.66
CA ALA A 33 -8.25 6.86 16.63
C ALA A 33 -9.59 6.47 17.26
N ALA A 34 -10.02 7.19 18.29
CA ALA A 34 -11.28 6.94 18.98
C ALA A 34 -12.49 7.17 18.07
N GLU A 35 -12.49 8.25 17.28
CA GLU A 35 -13.56 8.55 16.31
C GLU A 35 -13.64 7.44 15.24
N VAL A 36 -12.50 7.06 14.67
CA VAL A 36 -12.46 5.99 13.65
C VAL A 36 -12.94 4.66 14.20
N THR A 37 -12.50 4.31 15.42
CA THR A 37 -12.96 3.08 16.09
C THR A 37 -14.47 3.11 16.35
N ALA A 38 -15.03 4.27 16.70
CA ALA A 38 -16.45 4.40 16.97
C ALA A 38 -17.28 4.17 15.69
N VAL A 39 -16.95 4.87 14.57
CA VAL A 39 -17.69 4.74 13.30
C VAL A 39 -17.54 3.32 12.70
N SER A 40 -16.36 2.72 12.81
CA SER A 40 -16.14 1.35 12.33
C SER A 40 -16.95 0.32 13.13
N LYS A 41 -16.97 0.44 14.46
CA LYS A 41 -17.80 -0.42 15.33
C LYS A 41 -19.29 -0.27 15.04
N GLU A 42 -19.76 0.95 14.84
CA GLU A 42 -21.17 1.21 14.49
C GLU A 42 -21.52 0.56 13.16
N ALA A 43 -20.69 0.70 12.13
CA ALA A 43 -20.88 0.06 10.84
C ALA A 43 -20.96 -1.47 10.98
N ARG A 44 -20.05 -2.09 11.71
CA ARG A 44 -20.02 -3.55 11.93
C ARG A 44 -21.22 -4.02 12.74
N HIS A 45 -21.64 -3.30 13.78
CA HIS A 45 -22.86 -3.61 14.53
C HIS A 45 -24.14 -3.53 13.68
N ALA A 46 -24.13 -2.68 12.64
CA ALA A 46 -25.19 -2.61 11.65
C ALA A 46 -25.11 -3.70 10.56
N GLY A 47 -24.16 -4.65 10.68
CA GLY A 47 -23.94 -5.73 9.71
C GLY A 47 -23.27 -5.28 8.42
N LYS A 48 -22.68 -4.08 8.39
CA LYS A 48 -21.97 -3.52 7.24
C LYS A 48 -20.52 -3.98 7.23
N ARG A 49 -20.00 -4.24 6.02
CA ARG A 49 -18.58 -4.56 5.80
C ARG A 49 -17.76 -3.28 5.68
N VAL A 50 -16.66 -3.24 6.39
CA VAL A 50 -15.71 -2.10 6.40
C VAL A 50 -14.53 -2.41 5.51
N GLY A 51 -14.32 -1.58 4.47
CA GLY A 51 -13.14 -1.57 3.61
C GLY A 51 -12.17 -0.47 4.03
N PHE A 52 -10.88 -0.80 4.08
CA PHE A 52 -9.84 0.13 4.50
C PHE A 52 -8.74 0.30 3.45
N VAL A 53 -8.37 1.55 3.17
CA VAL A 53 -7.30 1.91 2.23
C VAL A 53 -6.24 2.73 2.96
N PRO A 54 -5.14 2.12 3.45
CA PRO A 54 -4.05 2.86 4.07
C PRO A 54 -3.19 3.57 3.01
N THR A 55 -2.98 4.89 3.18
CA THR A 55 -2.12 5.69 2.30
C THR A 55 -1.23 6.65 3.08
N MET A 56 -0.22 7.18 2.42
CA MET A 56 0.60 8.28 2.95
C MET A 56 0.19 9.66 2.40
N GLY A 57 -0.90 9.76 1.65
CA GLY A 57 -1.25 10.98 0.93
C GLY A 57 -0.49 11.17 -0.38
N ALA A 58 -0.50 12.39 -0.91
CA ALA A 58 -0.07 12.71 -2.27
C ALA A 58 -0.74 11.79 -3.30
N LEU A 59 -2.07 11.73 -3.20
CA LEU A 59 -2.88 10.76 -3.92
C LEU A 59 -2.80 10.96 -5.44
N HIS A 60 -2.87 9.85 -6.14
CA HIS A 60 -2.92 9.75 -7.59
C HIS A 60 -3.86 8.61 -7.98
N ASP A 61 -4.13 8.43 -9.27
CA ASP A 61 -5.11 7.45 -9.74
C ASP A 61 -4.81 6.00 -9.29
N GLY A 62 -3.54 5.67 -9.06
CA GLY A 62 -3.15 4.41 -8.43
C GLY A 62 -3.77 4.20 -7.04
N HIS A 63 -3.79 5.24 -6.19
CA HIS A 63 -4.45 5.18 -4.88
C HIS A 63 -5.98 5.16 -5.03
N LEU A 64 -6.52 5.99 -5.94
CA LEU A 64 -7.97 6.05 -6.18
C LEU A 64 -8.53 4.72 -6.70
N SER A 65 -7.74 3.95 -7.47
CA SER A 65 -8.13 2.60 -7.90
C SER A 65 -8.36 1.65 -6.73
N LEU A 66 -7.61 1.81 -5.62
CA LEU A 66 -7.83 1.05 -4.38
C LEU A 66 -9.18 1.43 -3.75
N VAL A 67 -9.48 2.74 -3.69
CA VAL A 67 -10.74 3.25 -3.13
C VAL A 67 -11.93 2.76 -3.96
N ARG A 68 -11.85 2.80 -5.30
CA ARG A 68 -12.88 2.25 -6.21
C ARG A 68 -13.10 0.75 -5.97
N THR A 69 -12.01 0.00 -5.81
CA THR A 69 -12.07 -1.45 -5.50
C THR A 69 -12.69 -1.69 -4.13
N ALA A 70 -12.35 -0.87 -3.14
CA ALA A 70 -12.94 -0.93 -1.80
C ALA A 70 -14.44 -0.64 -1.85
N ARG A 71 -14.85 0.41 -2.57
CA ARG A 71 -16.27 0.78 -2.74
C ARG A 71 -17.10 -0.32 -3.40
N ALA A 72 -16.50 -1.11 -4.29
CA ALA A 72 -17.17 -2.23 -4.94
C ALA A 72 -17.36 -3.46 -4.03
N GLN A 73 -16.58 -3.57 -2.93
CA GLN A 73 -16.56 -4.77 -2.08
C GLN A 73 -17.03 -4.51 -0.64
N ALA A 74 -17.09 -3.26 -0.20
CA ALA A 74 -17.43 -2.89 1.17
C ALA A 74 -18.59 -1.88 1.20
N ASP A 75 -19.34 -1.90 2.30
CA ASP A 75 -20.49 -1.03 2.51
C ASP A 75 -20.06 0.34 3.08
N VAL A 76 -18.93 0.36 3.81
CA VAL A 76 -18.29 1.55 4.36
C VAL A 76 -16.82 1.53 3.97
N VAL A 77 -16.32 2.63 3.39
CA VAL A 77 -14.92 2.80 2.99
C VAL A 77 -14.26 3.86 3.85
N ILE A 78 -13.18 3.46 4.52
CA ILE A 78 -12.33 4.33 5.32
C ILE A 78 -10.96 4.40 4.63
N THR A 79 -10.47 5.60 4.37
CA THR A 79 -9.10 5.80 3.86
C THR A 79 -8.29 6.56 4.90
N SER A 80 -7.05 6.14 5.17
CA SER A 80 -6.13 6.96 5.97
C SER A 80 -5.14 7.71 5.08
N VAL A 81 -4.82 8.93 5.48
CA VAL A 81 -3.71 9.72 4.94
C VAL A 81 -2.78 10.04 6.10
N PHE A 82 -1.66 9.33 6.18
CA PHE A 82 -0.68 9.49 7.24
C PHE A 82 0.74 9.26 6.72
N VAL A 83 1.54 10.33 6.67
CA VAL A 83 2.97 10.23 6.34
C VAL A 83 3.70 9.70 7.57
N ASN A 84 3.92 8.39 7.60
CA ASN A 84 4.48 7.69 8.76
C ASN A 84 5.98 7.96 8.91
N PRO A 85 6.43 8.68 9.95
CA PRO A 85 7.84 9.02 10.11
C PRO A 85 8.72 7.79 10.35
N THR A 86 8.17 6.73 10.93
CA THR A 86 8.96 5.57 11.38
C THR A 86 9.40 4.64 10.23
N GLN A 87 8.85 4.84 9.03
CA GLN A 87 9.24 4.06 7.84
C GLN A 87 10.25 4.77 6.94
N PHE A 88 10.72 5.96 7.33
CA PHE A 88 11.75 6.71 6.61
C PHE A 88 13.09 6.62 7.34
N GLY A 89 14.14 6.30 6.57
CA GLY A 89 15.50 6.39 7.06
C GLY A 89 15.97 7.85 7.23
N PRO A 90 17.06 8.08 7.96
CA PRO A 90 17.57 9.45 8.24
C PRO A 90 17.88 10.29 6.99
N THR A 91 18.19 9.64 5.87
CA THR A 91 18.56 10.28 4.61
C THR A 91 17.47 10.26 3.56
N GLU A 92 16.29 9.74 3.90
CA GLU A 92 15.16 9.63 2.98
C GLU A 92 14.32 10.91 2.91
N ASP A 93 13.36 10.92 2.01
CA ASP A 93 12.58 12.09 1.58
C ASP A 93 11.44 12.50 2.54
N PHE A 94 11.47 12.11 3.82
CA PHE A 94 10.38 12.39 4.77
C PHE A 94 9.98 13.87 4.84
N SER A 95 10.96 14.78 4.92
CA SER A 95 10.71 16.23 4.98
C SER A 95 10.19 16.81 3.67
N LYS A 96 10.52 16.16 2.53
CA LYS A 96 10.14 16.58 1.18
C LYS A 96 8.90 15.84 0.67
N TYR A 97 8.45 14.79 1.38
CA TYR A 97 7.30 14.00 0.95
C TYR A 97 6.07 14.90 0.81
N PRO A 98 5.40 14.88 -0.35
CA PRO A 98 4.31 15.82 -0.63
C PRO A 98 3.16 15.65 0.36
N ARG A 99 2.61 16.77 0.84
CA ARG A 99 1.47 16.82 1.75
C ARG A 99 0.49 17.87 1.26
N ASP A 100 -0.68 17.42 0.84
CA ASP A 100 -1.76 18.29 0.37
C ASP A 100 -3.09 17.66 0.81
N ALA A 101 -3.42 17.83 2.09
CA ALA A 101 -4.60 17.22 2.69
C ALA A 101 -5.91 17.71 2.05
N GLU A 102 -5.95 18.93 1.58
CA GLU A 102 -7.14 19.51 0.92
C GLU A 102 -7.39 18.83 -0.44
N LYS A 103 -6.34 18.72 -1.26
CA LYS A 103 -6.40 18.01 -2.54
C LYS A 103 -6.73 16.54 -2.36
N ASP A 104 -6.04 15.85 -1.44
CA ASP A 104 -6.27 14.44 -1.15
C ASP A 104 -7.71 14.20 -0.68
N SER A 105 -8.24 15.07 0.19
CA SER A 105 -9.63 15.03 0.66
C SER A 105 -10.63 15.18 -0.50
N ALA A 106 -10.41 16.17 -1.37
CA ALA A 106 -11.29 16.39 -2.52
C ALA A 106 -11.30 15.19 -3.47
N MET A 107 -10.13 14.57 -3.71
CA MET A 107 -10.01 13.37 -4.55
C MET A 107 -10.75 12.17 -3.94
N LEU A 108 -10.62 11.95 -2.62
CA LEU A 108 -11.31 10.86 -1.92
C LEU A 108 -12.83 11.05 -1.88
N ALA A 109 -13.29 12.28 -1.67
CA ALA A 109 -14.72 12.62 -1.70
C ALA A 109 -15.33 12.32 -3.08
N ALA A 110 -14.61 12.65 -4.17
CA ALA A 110 -15.04 12.34 -5.53
C ALA A 110 -15.18 10.83 -5.79
N GLU A 111 -14.37 9.98 -5.14
CA GLU A 111 -14.46 8.52 -5.21
C GLU A 111 -15.43 7.91 -4.18
N LYS A 112 -16.25 8.75 -3.53
CA LYS A 112 -17.26 8.34 -2.54
C LYS A 112 -16.67 7.56 -1.35
N CYS A 113 -15.49 7.97 -0.88
CA CYS A 113 -14.97 7.52 0.41
C CYS A 113 -15.89 8.05 1.52
N ASP A 114 -16.25 7.23 2.50
CA ASP A 114 -17.15 7.64 3.58
C ASP A 114 -16.40 8.41 4.67
N TYR A 115 -15.18 7.94 5.01
CA TYR A 115 -14.37 8.53 6.08
C TYR A 115 -12.91 8.66 5.66
N LEU A 116 -12.34 9.84 5.91
CA LEU A 116 -10.91 10.08 5.83
C LEU A 116 -10.32 10.14 7.25
N PHE A 117 -9.44 9.22 7.59
CA PHE A 117 -8.63 9.29 8.80
C PHE A 117 -7.35 10.07 8.54
N LEU A 118 -7.23 11.24 9.18
CA LEU A 118 -6.10 12.16 9.04
C LEU A 118 -5.45 12.42 10.41
N PRO A 119 -4.74 11.43 10.99
CA PRO A 119 -4.16 11.57 12.32
C PRO A 119 -2.89 12.42 12.32
N SER A 120 -2.58 13.03 13.48
CA SER A 120 -1.26 13.58 13.76
C SER A 120 -0.23 12.48 14.08
N VAL A 121 1.05 12.87 14.11
CA VAL A 121 2.12 11.94 14.54
C VAL A 121 1.92 11.53 15.99
N GLU A 122 1.53 12.47 16.84
CA GLU A 122 1.30 12.25 18.28
C GLU A 122 0.11 11.33 18.53
N GLU A 123 -0.94 11.40 17.69
CA GLU A 123 -2.07 10.47 17.76
C GLU A 123 -1.63 9.03 17.44
N MET A 124 -0.79 8.89 16.42
CA MET A 124 -0.30 7.55 16.03
C MET A 124 0.83 7.05 16.92
N TYR A 125 1.69 7.93 17.40
CA TYR A 125 2.85 7.62 18.26
C TYR A 125 2.92 8.57 19.43
N PRO A 126 2.11 8.33 20.50
CA PRO A 126 2.15 9.17 21.69
C PRO A 126 3.53 9.08 22.36
N PRO A 127 3.93 10.12 23.12
CA PRO A 127 5.19 10.11 23.86
C PRO A 127 5.36 8.84 24.70
N GLY A 128 6.52 8.20 24.58
CA GLY A 128 6.82 6.95 25.28
C GLY A 128 6.34 5.67 24.60
N ALA A 129 5.80 5.74 23.39
CA ALA A 129 5.48 4.55 22.61
C ALA A 129 6.76 3.76 22.27
N THR A 130 6.82 2.48 22.67
CA THR A 130 8.00 1.61 22.52
C THR A 130 7.71 0.29 21.84
N THR A 131 6.45 0.02 21.51
CA THR A 131 6.04 -1.24 20.88
C THR A 131 6.22 -1.18 19.36
N TRP A 132 6.83 -2.22 18.81
CA TRP A 132 7.08 -2.39 17.40
C TRP A 132 6.60 -3.76 16.91
N VAL A 133 6.22 -3.81 15.65
CA VAL A 133 5.94 -5.06 14.94
C VAL A 133 7.01 -5.24 13.87
N ASN A 134 7.64 -6.41 13.81
CA ASN A 134 8.63 -6.76 12.79
C ASN A 134 8.38 -8.18 12.27
N VAL A 135 8.53 -8.37 10.97
CA VAL A 135 8.46 -9.69 10.34
C VAL A 135 9.88 -10.11 9.98
N GLU A 136 10.52 -10.86 10.87
CA GLU A 136 11.92 -11.26 10.75
C GLU A 136 12.21 -12.00 9.44
N GLY A 137 13.39 -11.80 8.88
CA GLY A 137 13.86 -12.39 7.64
C GLY A 137 13.18 -11.79 6.40
N LEU A 138 11.85 -11.69 6.38
CA LEU A 138 11.12 -11.16 5.24
C LEU A 138 11.31 -9.65 5.11
N SER A 139 11.30 -8.92 6.23
CA SER A 139 11.52 -7.48 6.28
C SER A 139 12.92 -7.02 5.84
N GLU A 140 13.84 -7.96 5.58
CA GLU A 140 15.22 -7.68 5.20
C GLU A 140 15.48 -7.95 3.71
N LYS A 141 14.43 -8.35 2.96
CA LYS A 141 14.52 -8.68 1.53
C LYS A 141 14.09 -7.51 0.65
N LEU A 142 14.52 -7.50 -0.60
CA LEU A 142 14.20 -6.48 -1.61
C LEU A 142 14.37 -5.05 -1.04
N ASP A 143 13.28 -4.29 -0.95
CA ASP A 143 13.31 -2.92 -0.41
C ASP A 143 13.84 -2.84 1.02
N GLY A 144 13.62 -3.88 1.84
CA GLY A 144 14.10 -3.92 3.21
C GLY A 144 15.61 -4.03 3.33
N ARG A 145 16.27 -4.65 2.35
CA ARG A 145 17.75 -4.69 2.26
C ARG A 145 18.31 -3.29 1.99
N SER A 146 17.67 -2.56 1.09
CA SER A 146 18.12 -1.22 0.69
C SER A 146 17.68 -0.13 1.68
N ARG A 147 16.66 -0.40 2.50
CA ARG A 147 16.05 0.54 3.45
C ARG A 147 15.90 -0.11 4.83
N PRO A 148 16.99 -0.29 5.59
CA PRO A 148 16.95 -0.92 6.90
C PRO A 148 15.95 -0.25 7.85
N GLY A 149 15.08 -1.03 8.50
CA GLY A 149 14.04 -0.55 9.40
C GLY A 149 12.74 -0.09 8.73
N HIS A 150 12.72 0.09 7.41
CA HIS A 150 11.54 0.53 6.66
C HIS A 150 10.31 -0.33 6.96
N PHE A 151 10.41 -1.63 6.76
CA PHE A 151 9.26 -2.53 6.94
C PHE A 151 8.83 -2.69 8.40
N ARG A 152 9.74 -2.55 9.36
CA ARG A 152 9.36 -2.45 10.77
C ARG A 152 8.46 -1.24 11.03
N GLY A 153 8.75 -0.10 10.39
CA GLY A 153 7.88 1.07 10.44
C GLY A 153 6.53 0.82 9.78
N VAL A 154 6.52 0.17 8.60
CA VAL A 154 5.30 -0.18 7.85
C VAL A 154 4.42 -1.15 8.64
N THR A 155 4.97 -2.26 9.11
CA THR A 155 4.19 -3.27 9.86
C THR A 155 3.64 -2.72 11.16
N THR A 156 4.40 -1.85 11.84
CA THR A 156 3.93 -1.18 13.05
C THR A 156 2.75 -0.26 12.79
N VAL A 157 2.84 0.62 11.79
CA VAL A 157 1.73 1.53 11.47
C VAL A 157 0.51 0.77 10.96
N VAL A 158 0.71 -0.23 10.10
CA VAL A 158 -0.40 -1.03 9.56
C VAL A 158 -1.09 -1.82 10.66
N ALA A 159 -0.35 -2.44 11.59
CA ALA A 159 -0.92 -3.13 12.75
C ALA A 159 -1.74 -2.18 13.63
N LYS A 160 -1.25 -0.95 13.88
CA LYS A 160 -2.02 0.08 14.62
C LYS A 160 -3.29 0.45 13.88
N LEU A 161 -3.21 0.70 12.57
CA LEU A 161 -4.36 1.06 11.74
C LEU A 161 -5.39 -0.07 11.71
N PHE A 162 -4.97 -1.34 11.62
CA PHE A 162 -5.90 -2.48 11.70
C PHE A 162 -6.60 -2.58 13.05
N ASN A 163 -5.90 -2.32 14.15
CA ASN A 163 -6.52 -2.28 15.48
C ASN A 163 -7.51 -1.11 15.65
N ILE A 164 -7.24 0.05 15.03
CA ILE A 164 -8.11 1.23 15.08
C ILE A 164 -9.35 1.02 14.22
N VAL A 165 -9.15 0.61 12.96
CA VAL A 165 -10.23 0.49 11.97
C VAL A 165 -11.00 -0.83 12.11
N GLN A 166 -10.32 -1.92 12.46
CA GLN A 166 -10.88 -3.28 12.48
C GLN A 166 -11.64 -3.62 11.18
N PRO A 167 -10.99 -3.50 10.00
CA PRO A 167 -11.66 -3.65 8.73
C PRO A 167 -11.90 -5.13 8.37
N ASP A 168 -12.95 -5.41 7.58
CA ASP A 168 -13.16 -6.73 6.97
C ASP A 168 -12.23 -6.93 5.76
N PHE A 169 -11.94 -5.85 5.04
CA PHE A 169 -11.03 -5.84 3.88
C PHE A 169 -10.03 -4.69 3.98
N ALA A 170 -8.77 -4.96 3.67
CA ALA A 170 -7.76 -3.91 3.52
C ALA A 170 -7.10 -4.00 2.13
N PHE A 171 -7.04 -2.87 1.43
CA PHE A 171 -6.65 -2.79 0.03
C PHE A 171 -5.23 -2.25 -0.12
N PHE A 172 -4.37 -3.00 -0.81
CA PHE A 172 -2.98 -2.65 -1.06
C PHE A 172 -2.65 -2.77 -2.54
N GLY A 173 -1.80 -1.88 -3.05
CA GLY A 173 -1.35 -1.93 -4.43
C GLY A 173 -0.25 -2.97 -4.66
N GLN A 174 -0.38 -3.78 -5.72
CA GLN A 174 0.65 -4.71 -6.17
C GLN A 174 2.01 -4.03 -6.42
N LYS A 175 2.01 -2.73 -6.72
CA LYS A 175 3.25 -1.96 -6.93
C LYS A 175 4.25 -2.11 -5.78
N ASP A 176 3.78 -2.14 -4.56
CA ASP A 176 4.58 -2.30 -3.36
C ASP A 176 4.58 -3.78 -2.92
N ALA A 177 5.03 -4.67 -3.85
CA ALA A 177 4.90 -6.12 -3.72
C ALA A 177 5.57 -6.70 -2.47
N ALA A 178 6.74 -6.20 -2.08
CA ALA A 178 7.40 -6.61 -0.84
C ALA A 178 6.56 -6.24 0.39
N GLN A 179 5.95 -5.04 0.40
CA GLN A 179 5.02 -4.62 1.45
C GLN A 179 3.81 -5.56 1.52
N VAL A 180 3.24 -5.92 0.37
CA VAL A 180 2.11 -6.87 0.30
C VAL A 180 2.47 -8.21 0.93
N ALA A 181 3.62 -8.79 0.58
CA ALA A 181 4.07 -10.07 1.15
C ALA A 181 4.25 -9.98 2.68
N ILE A 182 4.89 -8.90 3.15
CA ILE A 182 5.17 -8.69 4.59
C ILE A 182 3.89 -8.43 5.37
N VAL A 183 2.96 -7.62 4.85
CA VAL A 183 1.66 -7.37 5.50
C VAL A 183 0.82 -8.63 5.55
N ASN A 184 0.77 -9.44 4.47
CA ASN A 184 0.08 -10.73 4.50
C ASN A 184 0.67 -11.67 5.57
N LYS A 185 2.01 -11.75 5.66
CA LYS A 185 2.68 -12.54 6.69
C LYS A 185 2.33 -12.07 8.10
N MET A 186 2.36 -10.76 8.35
CA MET A 186 1.94 -10.16 9.62
C MET A 186 0.48 -10.49 9.97
N VAL A 187 -0.42 -10.36 9.00
CA VAL A 187 -1.86 -10.67 9.19
C VAL A 187 -2.05 -12.12 9.59
N HIS A 188 -1.38 -13.03 8.89
CA HIS A 188 -1.42 -14.46 9.19
C HIS A 188 -0.85 -14.78 10.58
N ASP A 189 0.36 -14.28 10.89
CA ASP A 189 1.08 -14.64 12.12
C ASP A 189 0.43 -14.05 13.38
N LEU A 190 -0.17 -12.86 13.27
CA LEU A 190 -0.83 -12.18 14.37
C LEU A 190 -2.35 -12.46 14.42
N ASN A 191 -2.86 -13.32 13.54
CA ASN A 191 -4.28 -13.69 13.46
C ASN A 191 -5.20 -12.46 13.35
N PHE A 192 -4.82 -11.45 12.56
CA PHE A 192 -5.73 -10.35 12.28
C PHE A 192 -6.93 -10.85 11.46
N ASP A 193 -8.12 -10.51 11.92
CA ASP A 193 -9.37 -10.83 11.22
C ASP A 193 -9.63 -9.78 10.12
N VAL A 194 -8.77 -9.81 9.10
CA VAL A 194 -8.84 -8.92 7.94
C VAL A 194 -8.39 -9.65 6.67
N ARG A 195 -9.14 -9.48 5.60
CA ARG A 195 -8.75 -9.98 4.28
C ARG A 195 -7.96 -8.91 3.51
N ILE A 196 -6.72 -9.24 3.14
CA ILE A 196 -5.91 -8.37 2.27
C ILE A 196 -6.36 -8.56 0.81
N VAL A 197 -6.70 -7.46 0.17
CA VAL A 197 -7.05 -7.39 -1.25
C VAL A 197 -5.93 -6.68 -2.00
N VAL A 198 -5.25 -7.40 -2.88
CA VAL A 198 -4.15 -6.87 -3.69
C VAL A 198 -4.71 -6.34 -5.00
N CYS A 199 -4.58 -5.04 -5.23
CA CYS A 199 -5.08 -4.38 -6.44
C CYS A 199 -3.97 -4.25 -7.49
N PRO A 200 -4.29 -4.33 -8.79
CA PRO A 200 -3.32 -4.23 -9.87
C PRO A 200 -2.54 -2.92 -9.88
N ILE A 201 -1.36 -2.92 -10.48
CA ILE A 201 -0.57 -1.71 -10.71
C ILE A 201 -1.28 -0.84 -11.74
N ILE A 202 -1.54 0.41 -11.39
CA ILE A 202 -1.99 1.42 -12.35
C ILE A 202 -0.75 2.08 -12.97
N ARG A 203 -0.76 2.19 -14.30
CA ARG A 203 0.34 2.74 -15.09
C ARG A 203 -0.11 3.98 -15.84
N GLU A 204 0.84 4.87 -16.10
CA GLU A 204 0.66 5.94 -17.07
C GLU A 204 0.59 5.37 -18.50
N ALA A 205 0.12 6.17 -19.46
CA ALA A 205 -0.11 5.69 -20.84
C ALA A 205 1.12 5.05 -21.53
N ASP A 206 2.34 5.44 -21.11
CA ASP A 206 3.60 4.91 -21.62
C ASP A 206 4.16 3.74 -20.81
N GLY A 207 3.44 3.28 -19.79
CA GLY A 207 3.76 2.09 -19.01
C GLY A 207 4.44 2.37 -17.66
N LEU A 208 4.85 3.60 -17.35
CA LEU A 208 5.45 3.91 -16.04
C LEU A 208 4.44 3.64 -14.92
N ALA A 209 4.85 2.89 -13.90
CA ALA A 209 4.03 2.68 -12.72
C ALA A 209 3.75 4.01 -12.01
N MET A 210 2.49 4.28 -11.69
CA MET A 210 2.12 5.51 -10.98
C MET A 210 2.75 5.56 -9.60
N SER A 211 3.36 6.71 -9.27
CA SER A 211 3.99 6.97 -7.99
C SER A 211 3.97 8.45 -7.68
N SER A 212 3.75 8.83 -6.42
CA SER A 212 3.93 10.22 -5.97
C SER A 212 5.35 10.75 -6.21
N ARG A 213 6.35 9.85 -6.23
CA ARG A 213 7.74 10.20 -6.55
C ARG A 213 8.00 10.50 -8.02
N ASN A 214 7.09 10.17 -8.93
CA ASN A 214 7.23 10.57 -10.34
C ASN A 214 7.27 12.10 -10.51
N ALA A 215 6.66 12.85 -9.59
CA ALA A 215 6.70 14.31 -9.56
C ALA A 215 8.12 14.89 -9.33
N TYR A 216 9.08 14.10 -8.85
CA TYR A 216 10.46 14.53 -8.65
C TYR A 216 11.31 14.45 -9.92
N LEU A 217 10.83 13.74 -10.95
CA LEU A 217 11.55 13.50 -12.19
C LEU A 217 11.47 14.71 -13.11
N ASN A 218 12.61 15.16 -13.61
CA ASN A 218 12.62 16.09 -14.75
C ASN A 218 12.22 15.33 -16.05
N PRO A 219 11.94 16.05 -17.16
CA PRO A 219 11.48 15.43 -18.41
C PRO A 219 12.38 14.32 -18.95
N ASP A 220 13.72 14.46 -18.83
CA ASP A 220 14.65 13.45 -19.30
C ASP A 220 14.69 12.23 -18.38
N GLN A 221 14.74 12.46 -17.07
CA GLN A 221 14.61 11.41 -16.05
C GLN A 221 13.30 10.64 -16.20
N ARG A 222 12.20 11.34 -16.52
CA ARG A 222 10.90 10.72 -16.74
C ARG A 222 10.91 9.73 -17.92
N LYS A 223 11.62 10.05 -19.02
CA LYS A 223 11.84 9.14 -20.16
C LYS A 223 12.73 7.96 -19.78
N GLN A 224 13.83 8.23 -19.07
CA GLN A 224 14.77 7.22 -18.62
C GLN A 224 14.09 6.19 -17.68
N ALA A 225 13.18 6.62 -16.81
CA ALA A 225 12.46 5.77 -15.89
C ALA A 225 11.65 4.65 -16.59
N LEU A 226 11.28 4.82 -17.86
CA LEU A 226 10.57 3.81 -18.65
C LEU A 226 11.36 2.52 -18.84
N VAL A 227 12.68 2.55 -18.63
CA VAL A 227 13.52 1.36 -18.74
C VAL A 227 13.10 0.28 -17.75
N LEU A 228 12.58 0.65 -16.57
CA LEU A 228 12.09 -0.31 -15.58
C LEU A 228 10.95 -1.16 -16.17
N TYR A 229 9.96 -0.50 -16.75
CA TYR A 229 8.84 -1.18 -17.40
C TYR A 229 9.29 -2.01 -18.62
N ARG A 230 10.18 -1.47 -19.47
CA ARG A 230 10.74 -2.21 -20.62
C ARG A 230 11.45 -3.48 -20.18
N ALA A 231 12.23 -3.43 -19.09
CA ALA A 231 12.93 -4.58 -18.54
C ALA A 231 11.96 -5.66 -18.06
N LEU A 232 10.91 -5.27 -17.35
CA LEU A 232 9.86 -6.19 -16.91
C LEU A 232 9.13 -6.83 -18.09
N MET A 233 8.79 -6.04 -19.13
CA MET A 233 8.13 -6.56 -20.35
C MET A 233 9.04 -7.47 -21.18
N ARG A 234 10.35 -7.24 -21.16
CA ARG A 234 11.33 -8.17 -21.74
C ARG A 234 11.26 -9.53 -21.07
N VAL A 235 11.24 -9.57 -19.75
CA VAL A 235 11.12 -10.81 -18.97
C VAL A 235 9.77 -11.49 -19.26
N GLN A 236 8.65 -10.73 -19.22
CA GLN A 236 7.33 -11.26 -19.54
C GLN A 236 7.32 -11.93 -20.92
N THR A 237 7.85 -11.25 -21.94
CA THR A 237 7.89 -11.77 -23.30
C THR A 237 8.68 -13.08 -23.41
N LEU A 238 9.80 -13.22 -22.68
CA LEU A 238 10.59 -14.45 -22.69
C LEU A 238 9.86 -15.58 -21.96
N ALA A 239 9.25 -15.28 -20.83
CA ALA A 239 8.43 -16.23 -20.06
C ALA A 239 7.26 -16.76 -20.92
N ASP A 240 6.55 -15.87 -21.64
CA ASP A 240 5.45 -16.24 -22.54
C ASP A 240 5.91 -17.13 -23.68
N ARG A 241 7.18 -17.01 -24.12
CA ARG A 241 7.82 -17.87 -25.11
C ARG A 241 8.36 -19.19 -24.56
N GLY A 242 8.19 -19.42 -23.25
CA GLY A 242 8.51 -20.67 -22.58
C GLY A 242 9.85 -20.71 -21.84
N GLU A 243 10.58 -19.57 -21.75
CA GLU A 243 11.76 -19.53 -20.86
C GLU A 243 11.28 -19.58 -19.41
N SER A 244 11.76 -20.55 -18.66
CA SER A 244 11.40 -20.72 -17.24
C SER A 244 12.58 -20.54 -16.28
N ASN A 245 13.82 -20.51 -16.78
CA ASN A 245 15.00 -20.35 -15.95
C ASN A 245 15.11 -18.90 -15.44
N SER A 246 14.99 -18.73 -14.13
CA SER A 246 14.98 -17.39 -13.52
C SER A 246 16.29 -16.62 -13.73
N ALA A 247 17.44 -17.29 -13.72
CA ALA A 247 18.73 -16.63 -13.94
C ALA A 247 18.84 -16.04 -15.35
N ARG A 248 18.37 -16.78 -16.39
CA ARG A 248 18.33 -16.27 -17.77
C ARG A 248 17.37 -15.09 -17.92
N LEU A 249 16.20 -15.19 -17.32
CA LEU A 249 15.20 -14.12 -17.31
C LEU A 249 15.75 -12.88 -16.60
N LYS A 250 16.41 -13.04 -15.45
CA LYS A 250 17.04 -11.95 -14.70
C LYS A 250 18.09 -11.24 -15.54
N ILE A 251 19.02 -11.98 -16.14
CA ILE A 251 20.05 -11.42 -17.04
C ILE A 251 19.42 -10.61 -18.18
N ALA A 252 18.35 -11.12 -18.78
CA ALA A 252 17.68 -10.43 -19.88
C ALA A 252 17.02 -9.11 -19.43
N GLY A 253 16.46 -9.05 -18.23
CA GLY A 253 15.93 -7.81 -17.65
C GLY A 253 17.04 -6.81 -17.30
N GLU A 254 18.13 -7.27 -16.67
CA GLU A 254 19.28 -6.44 -16.31
C GLU A 254 19.97 -5.85 -17.55
N GLN A 255 20.04 -6.59 -18.66
CA GLN A 255 20.57 -6.08 -19.93
C GLN A 255 19.78 -4.90 -20.45
N VAL A 256 18.42 -4.93 -20.35
CA VAL A 256 17.58 -3.81 -20.76
C VAL A 256 17.81 -2.58 -19.87
N ILE A 257 17.99 -2.76 -18.55
CA ILE A 257 18.29 -1.64 -17.66
C ILE A 257 19.65 -1.02 -18.01
N ALA A 258 20.63 -1.84 -18.37
CA ALA A 258 21.97 -1.39 -18.72
C ALA A 258 22.02 -0.54 -20.02
N GLU A 259 20.98 -0.59 -20.87
CA GLU A 259 20.84 0.30 -22.03
C GLU A 259 20.68 1.77 -21.62
N GLU A 260 20.23 2.05 -20.40
CA GLU A 260 20.00 3.41 -19.89
C GLU A 260 21.06 3.76 -18.83
N ALA A 261 22.19 4.28 -19.28
CA ALA A 261 23.34 4.55 -18.41
C ALA A 261 23.05 5.54 -17.26
N ALA A 262 22.02 6.36 -17.38
CA ALA A 262 21.61 7.31 -16.36
C ALA A 262 20.77 6.66 -15.22
N VAL A 263 20.35 5.41 -15.39
CA VAL A 263 19.58 4.66 -14.40
C VAL A 263 20.52 3.73 -13.62
N LYS A 264 20.57 3.90 -12.31
CA LYS A 264 21.40 3.07 -11.44
C LYS A 264 20.53 2.01 -10.78
N PRO A 265 20.65 0.72 -11.15
CA PRO A 265 19.87 -0.34 -10.53
C PRO A 265 20.23 -0.47 -9.04
N ASP A 266 19.23 -0.68 -8.21
CA ASP A 266 19.35 -1.09 -6.80
C ASP A 266 19.21 -2.61 -6.71
N TYR A 267 18.16 -3.16 -7.30
CA TYR A 267 18.01 -4.59 -7.53
C TYR A 267 17.13 -4.89 -8.76
N PHE A 268 17.33 -6.08 -9.33
CA PHE A 268 16.42 -6.76 -10.24
C PHE A 268 16.35 -8.22 -9.82
N GLU A 269 15.19 -8.66 -9.29
CA GLU A 269 15.10 -9.96 -8.65
C GLU A 269 13.87 -10.75 -9.15
N ILE A 270 14.02 -12.07 -9.22
CA ILE A 270 12.92 -13.01 -9.50
C ILE A 270 12.78 -13.93 -8.31
N VAL A 271 11.66 -13.81 -7.63
CA VAL A 271 11.45 -14.39 -6.30
C VAL A 271 10.08 -15.04 -6.16
N ASN A 272 9.92 -15.88 -5.15
CA ASN A 272 8.61 -16.34 -4.71
C ASN A 272 7.79 -15.15 -4.18
N ARG A 273 6.50 -15.10 -4.47
CA ARG A 273 5.62 -13.98 -4.14
C ARG A 273 5.36 -13.79 -2.64
N GLU A 274 5.45 -14.87 -1.87
CA GLU A 274 5.11 -14.90 -0.45
C GLU A 274 6.36 -14.83 0.43
N SER A 275 7.34 -15.69 0.12
CA SER A 275 8.58 -15.77 0.92
C SER A 275 9.65 -14.78 0.47
N LEU A 276 9.52 -14.18 -0.71
CA LEU A 276 10.54 -13.33 -1.36
C LEU A 276 11.92 -13.99 -1.51
N ASP A 277 11.96 -15.33 -1.45
CA ASP A 277 13.16 -16.11 -1.73
C ASP A 277 13.38 -16.26 -3.23
N HIS A 278 14.64 -16.32 -3.64
CA HIS A 278 14.98 -16.61 -5.02
C HIS A 278 14.39 -17.94 -5.49
N VAL A 279 13.89 -17.95 -6.70
CA VAL A 279 13.42 -19.16 -7.37
C VAL A 279 14.36 -19.51 -8.52
N ALA A 280 14.66 -20.78 -8.71
CA ALA A 280 15.48 -21.23 -9.83
C ALA A 280 14.66 -21.30 -11.13
N ASP A 281 13.35 -21.56 -11.02
CA ASP A 281 12.40 -21.75 -12.11
C ASP A 281 11.07 -21.05 -11.80
N ILE A 282 10.45 -20.47 -12.82
CA ILE A 282 9.19 -19.71 -12.66
C ILE A 282 7.94 -20.55 -12.93
N SER A 283 8.03 -21.86 -13.12
CA SER A 283 6.88 -22.72 -13.45
C SER A 283 5.80 -22.73 -12.38
N GLY A 284 6.15 -22.49 -11.12
CA GLY A 284 5.23 -22.31 -10.00
C GLY A 284 4.65 -20.89 -9.87
N GLY A 285 5.03 -19.98 -10.76
CA GLY A 285 4.77 -18.55 -10.65
C GLY A 285 5.89 -17.83 -9.89
N ALA A 286 6.09 -16.55 -10.20
CA ALA A 286 7.12 -15.73 -9.57
C ALA A 286 6.74 -14.24 -9.55
N LEU A 287 7.38 -13.50 -8.68
CA LEU A 287 7.42 -12.04 -8.69
C LEU A 287 8.74 -11.61 -9.34
N VAL A 288 8.66 -10.80 -10.39
CA VAL A 288 9.81 -10.08 -10.96
C VAL A 288 9.75 -8.67 -10.42
N ALA A 289 10.70 -8.28 -9.59
CA ALA A 289 10.73 -6.98 -8.93
C ALA A 289 12.00 -6.21 -9.28
N VAL A 290 11.85 -4.91 -9.51
CA VAL A 290 12.92 -4.00 -9.85
C VAL A 290 12.87 -2.75 -8.99
N ALA A 291 14.04 -2.30 -8.54
CA ALA A 291 14.23 -0.97 -7.98
C ALA A 291 15.46 -0.33 -8.61
N ALA A 292 15.36 0.96 -8.92
CA ALA A 292 16.47 1.71 -9.47
C ALA A 292 16.39 3.20 -9.11
N TYR A 293 17.53 3.85 -9.12
CA TYR A 293 17.64 5.30 -8.98
C TYR A 293 17.69 5.95 -10.36
N VAL A 294 16.80 6.93 -10.58
CA VAL A 294 16.82 7.83 -11.73
C VAL A 294 17.16 9.22 -11.19
N GLY A 295 18.39 9.63 -11.40
CA GLY A 295 18.96 10.74 -10.62
C GLY A 295 19.00 10.40 -9.13
N SER A 296 18.38 11.23 -8.30
CA SER A 296 18.23 10.97 -6.85
C SER A 296 16.94 10.23 -6.48
N THR A 297 16.04 10.01 -7.44
CA THR A 297 14.72 9.44 -7.18
C THR A 297 14.76 7.91 -7.30
N ARG A 298 14.48 7.21 -6.19
CA ARG A 298 14.33 5.76 -6.20
C ARG A 298 12.93 5.38 -6.64
N LEU A 299 12.84 4.59 -7.70
CA LEU A 299 11.60 4.05 -8.26
C LEU A 299 11.57 2.53 -8.11
N ILE A 300 10.38 1.98 -7.96
CA ILE A 300 10.13 0.53 -7.93
C ILE A 300 9.03 0.17 -8.92
N ASP A 301 9.13 -1.05 -9.46
CA ASP A 301 8.09 -1.65 -10.30
C ASP A 301 8.18 -3.18 -10.20
N ASN A 302 7.13 -3.87 -10.62
CA ASN A 302 7.13 -5.33 -10.67
C ASN A 302 6.07 -5.87 -11.64
N ILE A 303 6.22 -7.17 -11.95
CA ILE A 303 5.18 -7.98 -12.58
C ILE A 303 5.09 -9.33 -11.86
N VAL A 304 3.92 -9.95 -11.99
CA VAL A 304 3.69 -11.31 -11.50
C VAL A 304 3.61 -12.24 -12.69
N LEU A 305 4.54 -13.18 -12.75
CA LEU A 305 4.50 -14.28 -13.72
C LEU A 305 3.61 -15.40 -13.16
N THR A 306 2.59 -15.80 -13.91
CA THR A 306 1.72 -16.94 -13.56
C THR A 306 2.36 -18.23 -13.99
N GLY A 307 2.44 -19.25 -13.09
CA GLY A 307 2.94 -20.57 -13.44
C GLY A 307 2.09 -21.28 -14.50
N LYS A 308 2.71 -22.16 -15.27
CA LYS A 308 1.99 -23.05 -16.21
C LYS A 308 1.07 -23.98 -15.39
N GLY A 309 -0.19 -23.65 -15.25
CA GLY A 309 -1.19 -24.45 -14.54
C GLY A 309 -2.19 -23.67 -13.69
N ASN A 310 -1.94 -22.42 -13.38
CA ASN A 310 -2.84 -21.58 -12.58
C ASN A 310 -3.57 -20.51 -13.41
N ALA A 311 -4.17 -20.91 -14.52
CA ALA A 311 -5.27 -20.16 -15.14
C ALA A 311 -6.57 -20.48 -14.37
N SER A 312 -6.60 -20.26 -13.06
CA SER A 312 -7.83 -20.33 -12.27
C SER A 312 -8.28 -18.91 -11.97
N ALA A 313 -9.52 -18.64 -12.37
CA ALA A 313 -10.27 -17.41 -12.17
C ALA A 313 -10.17 -16.86 -10.74
N PRO A 314 -10.35 -15.55 -10.54
CA PRO A 314 -10.42 -14.96 -9.21
C PRO A 314 -11.58 -15.59 -8.42
N ARG A 315 -11.27 -16.15 -7.26
CA ARG A 315 -12.27 -16.51 -6.25
C ARG A 315 -12.66 -15.30 -5.43
#